data_37b0fa34d36b7fe758902bc6caefde3f
#
_entry.id   37b0fa34d36b7fe758902bc6caefde3f
#
_cell.length_a   1.000
_cell.length_b   1.000
_cell.length_c   1.000
_cell.angle_alpha   90.00
_cell.angle_beta   90.00
_cell.angle_gamma   90.00
#
_symmetry.space_group_name_H-M   'P 1'
#
loop_
_entity.id
_entity.type
_entity.pdbx_description
1 polymer ?
#
loop_
_entity_poly.entity_id
_entity_poly.type
_entity_poly.pdbx_seq_one_letter_code
_entity_poly.pdbx_strand_id
1 'polypeptide(L)'
;MFTETLTAHDDTIGLACEGKLSESDLKRMHALLHERLQETSKPGLVLDLTRFEGYDGPSALLEDLKIDTAHRNDFRRVAVVGEGA
;
A
#
# COMPACT_ATOMS: atom_id res chain seq x y z
N MET A 1 0.66 -9.89 -4.93
CA MET A 1 1.45 -10.10 -3.71
C MET A 1 2.17 -8.82 -3.30
N PHE A 2 2.27 -8.56 -2.02
CA PHE A 2 3.01 -7.39 -1.55
C PHE A 2 3.90 -7.74 -0.37
N THR A 3 4.94 -6.93 -0.17
CA THR A 3 5.91 -7.11 0.91
C THR A 3 6.17 -5.76 1.58
N GLU A 4 6.26 -5.74 2.90
CA GLU A 4 6.65 -4.54 3.63
C GLU A 4 8.17 -4.38 3.55
N THR A 5 8.65 -3.21 3.11
CA THR A 5 10.06 -3.02 2.80
C THR A 5 10.84 -2.16 3.79
N LEU A 6 10.23 -1.16 4.40
CA LEU A 6 10.94 -0.23 5.28
C LEU A 6 10.64 -0.52 6.75
N THR A 7 10.87 -1.77 7.17
CA THR A 7 10.52 -2.23 8.51
C THR A 7 11.36 -1.61 9.63
N ALA A 8 12.52 -1.04 9.29
CA ALA A 8 13.39 -0.41 10.28
C ALA A 8 13.13 1.08 10.47
N HIS A 9 12.18 1.65 9.73
CA HIS A 9 11.85 3.08 9.81
C HIS A 9 10.51 3.26 10.52
N ASP A 10 10.51 4.06 11.58
CA ASP A 10 9.32 4.28 12.41
C ASP A 10 8.34 5.26 11.79
N ASP A 11 8.81 6.18 10.94
CA ASP A 11 8.00 7.26 10.40
C ASP A 11 7.61 7.07 8.92
N THR A 12 7.99 5.94 8.33
CA THR A 12 7.72 5.67 6.92
C THR A 12 7.32 4.21 6.72
N ILE A 13 6.26 4.01 5.97
CA ILE A 13 5.80 2.68 5.57
C ILE A 13 6.25 2.43 4.14
N GLY A 14 6.91 1.32 3.89
CA GLY A 14 7.30 0.91 2.55
C GLY A 14 6.60 -0.37 2.15
N LEU A 15 6.02 -0.40 0.96
CA LEU A 15 5.36 -1.58 0.40
C LEU A 15 5.83 -1.80 -1.03
N ALA A 16 6.22 -3.03 -1.34
CA ALA A 16 6.53 -3.45 -2.70
C ALA A 16 5.43 -4.39 -3.20
N CYS A 17 4.83 -4.06 -4.33
CA CYS A 17 3.78 -4.86 -4.93
C CYS A 17 4.36 -5.63 -6.11
N GLU A 18 4.12 -6.93 -6.16
CA GLU A 18 4.60 -7.80 -7.22
C GLU A 18 3.46 -8.60 -7.84
N GLY A 19 3.50 -8.76 -9.16
CA GLY A 19 2.48 -9.48 -9.89
C GLY A 19 1.13 -8.82 -9.78
N LYS A 20 0.07 -9.61 -9.76
CA LYS A 20 -1.30 -9.11 -9.61
C LYS A 20 -1.71 -9.13 -8.14
N LEU A 21 -2.37 -8.07 -7.71
CA LEU A 21 -2.91 -8.01 -6.36
C LEU A 21 -4.33 -8.55 -6.35
N SER A 22 -4.57 -9.52 -5.48
CA SER A 22 -5.90 -10.09 -5.26
C SER A 22 -6.66 -9.28 -4.22
N GLU A 23 -7.97 -9.53 -4.11
CA GLU A 23 -8.79 -8.93 -3.06
C GLU A 23 -8.22 -9.26 -1.67
N SER A 24 -7.79 -10.51 -1.49
CA SER A 24 -7.18 -10.98 -0.24
C SER A 24 -5.89 -10.21 0.08
N ASP A 25 -5.05 -9.96 -0.93
CA ASP A 25 -3.83 -9.17 -0.75
C ASP A 25 -4.15 -7.76 -0.27
N LEU A 26 -5.15 -7.13 -0.88
CA LEU A 26 -5.52 -5.76 -0.54
C LEU A 26 -6.16 -5.65 0.83
N LYS A 27 -6.92 -6.66 1.24
CA LYS A 27 -7.46 -6.69 2.61
C LYS A 27 -6.34 -6.78 3.64
N ARG A 28 -5.32 -7.59 3.38
CA ARG A 28 -4.15 -7.69 4.27
C ARG A 28 -3.35 -6.39 4.28
N MET A 29 -3.22 -5.74 3.13
CA MET A 29 -2.55 -4.44 3.04
C MET A 29 -3.29 -3.39 3.86
N HIS A 30 -4.61 -3.35 3.75
CA HIS A 30 -5.44 -2.42 4.52
C HIS A 30 -5.26 -2.64 6.03
N ALA A 31 -5.27 -3.90 6.47
CA ALA A 31 -5.04 -4.23 7.88
C ALA A 31 -3.65 -3.79 8.35
N LEU A 32 -2.63 -3.99 7.52
CA LEU A 32 -1.26 -3.56 7.84
C LEU A 32 -1.18 -2.04 7.96
N LEU A 33 -1.81 -1.30 7.06
CA LEU A 33 -1.83 0.15 7.12
C LEU A 33 -2.53 0.65 8.38
N HIS A 34 -3.64 0.04 8.76
CA HIS A 34 -4.33 0.37 10.01
C HIS A 34 -3.41 0.18 11.21
N GLU A 35 -2.71 -0.94 11.25
CA GLU A 35 -1.77 -1.24 12.34
C GLU A 35 -0.66 -0.20 12.43
N ARG A 36 -0.06 0.15 11.29
CA ARG A 36 1.02 1.13 11.27
C ARG A 36 0.54 2.54 11.63
N LEU A 37 -0.66 2.90 11.21
CA LEU A 37 -1.23 4.22 11.53
C LEU A 37 -1.56 4.37 13.01
N GLN A 38 -1.76 3.28 13.72
CA GLN A 38 -1.93 3.32 15.19
C GLN A 38 -0.61 3.58 15.89
N GLU A 39 0.51 3.17 15.30
CA GLU A 39 1.83 3.33 15.89
C GLU A 39 2.43 4.70 15.60
N THR A 40 2.13 5.27 14.45
CA THR A 40 2.75 6.52 13.99
C THR A 40 1.70 7.43 13.39
N SER A 41 1.67 8.68 13.86
CA SER A 41 0.76 9.69 13.33
C SER A 41 1.31 10.24 12.01
N LYS A 42 0.51 10.18 10.97
CA LYS A 42 0.85 10.71 9.63
C LYS A 42 2.22 10.26 9.12
N PRO A 43 2.44 8.93 8.97
CA PRO A 43 3.70 8.45 8.42
C PRO A 43 3.80 8.77 6.93
N GLY A 44 5.01 8.71 6.40
CA GLY A 44 5.21 8.68 4.95
C GLY A 44 4.85 7.31 4.40
N LEU A 45 4.51 7.24 3.13
CA LEU A 45 4.21 5.98 2.45
C LEU A 45 5.02 5.91 1.16
N VAL A 46 5.74 4.81 0.96
CA VAL A 46 6.45 4.52 -0.28
C VAL A 46 5.87 3.27 -0.89
N LEU A 47 5.36 3.39 -2.11
CA LEU A 47 4.83 2.28 -2.87
C LEU A 47 5.77 1.96 -4.02
N ASP A 48 6.37 0.77 -3.98
CA ASP A 48 7.20 0.30 -5.07
C ASP A 48 6.34 -0.57 -5.99
N LEU A 49 6.04 -0.05 -7.17
CA LEU A 49 5.21 -0.71 -8.16
C LEU A 49 6.02 -1.20 -9.37
N THR A 50 7.33 -1.31 -9.23
CA THR A 50 8.23 -1.71 -10.32
C THR A 50 7.82 -3.07 -10.92
N ARG A 51 7.37 -4.01 -10.08
CA ARG A 51 6.95 -5.33 -10.51
C ARG A 51 5.45 -5.56 -10.45
N PHE A 52 4.69 -4.50 -10.30
CA PHE A 52 3.24 -4.57 -10.21
C PHE A 52 2.64 -4.84 -11.60
N GLU A 53 1.74 -5.82 -11.69
CA GLU A 53 1.11 -6.23 -12.94
C GLU A 53 -0.39 -5.96 -12.98
N GLY A 54 -0.93 -5.29 -11.99
CA GLY A 54 -2.34 -4.93 -11.95
C GLY A 54 -3.13 -5.68 -10.88
N TYR A 55 -4.45 -5.65 -11.02
CA TYR A 55 -5.35 -6.25 -10.05
C TYR A 55 -5.93 -7.55 -10.58
N ASP A 56 -6.11 -8.51 -9.67
CA ASP A 56 -6.70 -9.80 -10.00
C ASP A 56 -8.23 -9.71 -9.85
N GLY A 57 -8.86 -9.10 -10.85
CA GLY A 57 -10.32 -9.00 -10.93
C GLY A 57 -10.89 -7.68 -10.38
N PRO A 58 -12.18 -7.43 -10.65
CA PRO A 58 -12.85 -6.18 -10.22
C PRO A 58 -12.94 -6.03 -8.70
N SER A 59 -13.07 -7.14 -7.96
CA SER A 59 -13.12 -7.09 -6.49
C SER A 59 -11.85 -6.51 -5.89
N ALA A 60 -10.69 -6.87 -6.45
CA ALA A 60 -9.41 -6.34 -5.99
C ALA A 60 -9.32 -4.84 -6.24
N LEU A 61 -9.77 -4.37 -7.39
CA LEU A 61 -9.78 -2.94 -7.70
C LEU A 61 -10.67 -2.17 -6.73
N LEU A 62 -11.83 -2.72 -6.39
CA LEU A 62 -12.73 -2.08 -5.43
C LEU A 62 -12.12 -1.99 -4.04
N GLU A 63 -11.39 -3.04 -3.60
CA GLU A 63 -10.70 -3.00 -2.32
C GLU A 63 -9.62 -1.92 -2.29
N ASP A 64 -8.88 -1.74 -3.39
CA ASP A 64 -7.88 -0.69 -3.49
C ASP A 64 -8.52 0.70 -3.39
N LEU A 65 -9.65 0.90 -4.02
CA LEU A 65 -10.38 2.17 -3.93
C LEU A 65 -10.89 2.44 -2.51
N LYS A 66 -11.27 1.41 -1.78
CA LYS A 66 -11.65 1.55 -0.37
C LYS A 66 -10.49 2.01 0.49
N ILE A 67 -9.31 1.44 0.26
CA ILE A 67 -8.10 1.83 0.98
C ILE A 67 -7.77 3.29 0.69
N ASP A 68 -7.75 3.68 -0.57
CA ASP A 68 -7.46 5.04 -0.99
C ASP A 68 -8.42 6.04 -0.34
N THR A 69 -9.72 5.75 -0.40
CA THR A 69 -10.74 6.63 0.17
C THR A 69 -10.63 6.74 1.69
N ALA A 70 -10.39 5.62 2.37
CA ALA A 70 -10.34 5.59 3.83
C ALA A 70 -9.09 6.27 4.39
N HIS A 71 -7.97 6.22 3.67
CA HIS A 71 -6.68 6.65 4.20
C HIS A 71 -6.01 7.79 3.44
N ARG A 72 -6.75 8.47 2.57
CA ARG A 72 -6.21 9.53 1.71
C ARG A 72 -5.43 10.60 2.48
N ASN A 73 -5.92 11.01 3.63
CA ASN A 73 -5.35 12.08 4.43
C ASN A 73 -4.55 11.59 5.64
N ASP A 74 -4.33 10.28 5.75
CA ASP A 74 -3.65 9.70 6.90
C ASP A 74 -2.13 9.70 6.76
N PHE A 75 -1.62 10.00 5.56
CA PHE A 75 -0.19 9.99 5.28
C PHE A 75 0.32 11.42 5.08
N ARG A 76 1.51 11.68 5.64
CA ARG A 76 2.18 12.97 5.47
C ARG A 76 2.63 13.15 4.03
N ARG A 77 3.06 12.08 3.39
CA ARG A 77 3.62 12.10 2.05
C ARG A 77 3.50 10.72 1.43
N VAL A 78 3.18 10.66 0.14
CA VAL A 78 3.12 9.40 -0.60
C VAL A 78 4.06 9.48 -1.78
N ALA A 79 4.98 8.52 -1.88
CA ALA A 79 5.88 8.39 -3.01
C ALA A 79 5.60 7.07 -3.73
N VAL A 80 5.55 7.13 -5.06
CA VAL A 80 5.33 5.95 -5.88
C VAL A 80 6.56 5.74 -6.76
N VAL A 81 7.10 4.53 -6.72
CA VAL A 81 8.25 4.13 -7.54
C VAL A 81 7.75 3.10 -8.55
N GLY A 82 8.07 3.32 -9.84
CA GLY A 82 7.67 2.39 -10.86
C GLY A 82 8.21 2.78 -12.22
N GLU A 83 8.23 1.82 -13.15
CA GLU A 83 8.64 2.05 -14.53
C GLU A 83 7.47 2.50 -15.38
N GLY A 84 7.74 3.40 -16.32
CA GLY A 84 6.76 3.81 -17.28
C GLY A 84 5.57 4.53 -16.71
N ALA A 85 5.75 5.12 -15.61
CA ALA A 85 4.68 5.86 -14.95
C ALA A 85 4.34 7.13 -15.69
#